data_57d1a23590d722af93dbae104d922d5e
#
_entry.id   57d1a23590d722af93dbae104d922d5e
#
_cell.length_a   1.000
_cell.length_b   1.000
_cell.length_c   1.000
_cell.angle_alpha   90.00
_cell.angle_beta   90.00
_cell.angle_gamma   90.00
#
_symmetry.space_group_name_H-M   'P 1'
#
loop_
_entity.id
_entity.type
_entity.pdbx_description
1 polymer ?
#
loop_
_entity_poly.entity_id
_entity_poly.type
_entity_poly.pdbx_seq_one_letter_code
_entity_poly.pdbx_strand_id
1 'polypeptide(L)'
;MATPVLDKADAAGQPEPGFADSPYITVTFRIRRFNPEVSAEATWEDFQLEIDPKERVLDGLHKIKWDVDGTLTFRRSCAHGICGSDAMRINGKNRLACKTLIKDINPEKPITVEPIKGLTVLKDLVVDMEPFFQAYRDVMPFLVTKETNEPTRERLQSAEDRARFDDTTKCILCAACTSSCPVFWNDGQYFGPAAIVNAHRFIFDSRDEAGEQRLEILNDRDGVWRCRTTFNCTDACPRGIEVTKAIQEVKRALITRRY
;
A
#
# COMPACT_ATOMS: atom_id res chain seq x y z
N MET A 1 7.45 56.72 26.88
CA MET A 1 7.31 56.49 25.45
C MET A 1 6.27 55.40 25.29
N ALA A 2 5.07 55.76 24.85
CA ALA A 2 3.95 54.86 24.72
C ALA A 2 3.96 54.24 23.31
N THR A 3 3.85 52.92 23.24
CA THR A 3 3.69 52.14 22.00
C THR A 3 2.29 52.39 21.41
N PRO A 4 2.13 52.66 20.12
CA PRO A 4 0.81 52.83 19.52
C PRO A 4 0.06 51.53 19.43
N VAL A 5 -1.18 51.52 19.89
CA VAL A 5 -2.17 50.46 19.67
C VAL A 5 -2.61 50.58 18.21
N LEU A 6 -2.39 49.52 17.45
CA LEU A 6 -2.93 49.39 16.09
C LEU A 6 -4.42 49.06 16.19
N ASP A 7 -5.25 49.95 15.71
CA ASP A 7 -6.70 49.79 15.53
C ASP A 7 -6.97 48.61 14.58
N LYS A 8 -7.72 47.64 15.07
CA LYS A 8 -8.38 46.63 14.25
C LYS A 8 -9.67 47.20 13.69
N ALA A 9 -9.60 47.85 12.56
CA ALA A 9 -10.78 48.19 11.77
C ALA A 9 -10.53 47.81 10.30
N ASP A 10 -11.50 47.06 9.73
CA ASP A 10 -11.79 46.90 8.32
C ASP A 10 -10.81 46.05 7.48
N ALA A 11 -10.83 44.73 7.71
CA ALA A 11 -10.62 43.80 6.65
C ALA A 11 -11.94 43.01 6.40
N ALA A 12 -12.94 43.69 5.83
CA ALA A 12 -13.99 43.03 5.08
C ALA A 12 -13.29 42.42 3.84
N GLY A 13 -12.86 41.17 3.97
CA GLY A 13 -12.26 40.42 2.88
C GLY A 13 -13.23 40.39 1.70
N GLN A 14 -12.73 40.82 0.53
CA GLN A 14 -13.43 40.58 -0.72
C GLN A 14 -13.63 39.08 -0.81
N PRO A 15 -14.81 38.57 -1.25
CA PRO A 15 -15.01 37.15 -1.48
C PRO A 15 -13.97 36.73 -2.50
N GLU A 16 -13.16 35.73 -2.12
CA GLU A 16 -12.27 35.04 -3.05
C GLU A 16 -13.07 34.70 -4.32
N PRO A 17 -12.46 34.79 -5.54
CA PRO A 17 -13.16 34.44 -6.77
C PRO A 17 -13.64 33.01 -6.62
N GLY A 18 -14.96 32.86 -6.59
CA GLY A 18 -15.63 31.60 -6.33
C GLY A 18 -15.06 30.52 -7.24
N PHE A 19 -14.60 29.42 -6.65
CA PHE A 19 -14.52 28.13 -7.32
C PHE A 19 -15.96 27.79 -7.70
N ALA A 20 -16.35 28.25 -8.91
CA ALA A 20 -17.65 28.00 -9.44
C ALA A 20 -17.90 26.50 -9.46
N ASP A 21 -18.94 26.07 -8.74
CA ASP A 21 -19.71 24.86 -8.88
C ASP A 21 -18.88 23.57 -9.14
N SER A 22 -18.14 23.11 -8.13
CA SER A 22 -17.92 21.68 -8.03
C SER A 22 -19.23 21.08 -7.50
N PRO A 23 -20.04 20.42 -8.32
CA PRO A 23 -21.32 19.92 -7.87
C PRO A 23 -21.06 18.82 -6.83
N TYR A 24 -21.37 19.09 -5.58
CA TYR A 24 -21.44 18.04 -4.57
C TYR A 24 -22.42 16.98 -5.06
N ILE A 25 -22.02 15.73 -4.95
CA ILE A 25 -22.87 14.57 -5.28
C ILE A 25 -23.16 13.75 -4.04
N THR A 26 -24.34 13.15 -3.97
CA THR A 26 -24.65 12.18 -2.92
C THR A 26 -24.11 10.82 -3.32
N VAL A 27 -23.23 10.26 -2.49
CA VAL A 27 -22.66 8.91 -2.68
C VAL A 27 -22.98 8.03 -1.48
N THR A 28 -23.13 6.73 -1.72
CA THR A 28 -23.29 5.73 -0.68
C THR A 28 -21.98 4.98 -0.47
N PHE A 29 -21.39 5.08 0.72
CA PHE A 29 -20.31 4.23 1.16
C PHE A 29 -20.88 2.99 1.84
N ARG A 30 -20.59 1.80 1.31
CA ARG A 30 -20.92 0.52 1.91
C ARG A 30 -19.67 -0.08 2.53
N ILE A 31 -19.57 -0.01 3.85
CA ILE A 31 -18.36 -0.35 4.59
C ILE A 31 -18.53 -1.69 5.31
N ARG A 32 -17.52 -2.55 5.20
CA ARG A 32 -17.44 -3.77 6.00
C ARG A 32 -17.08 -3.43 7.43
N ARG A 33 -18.01 -3.70 8.36
CA ARG A 33 -17.86 -3.45 9.80
C ARG A 33 -17.56 -4.76 10.52
N PHE A 34 -16.63 -4.70 11.46
CA PHE A 34 -16.30 -5.81 12.34
C PHE A 34 -15.75 -5.29 13.66
N ASN A 35 -16.34 -5.75 14.75
CA ASN A 35 -15.81 -5.50 16.10
C ASN A 35 -15.83 -6.82 16.88
N PRO A 36 -14.68 -7.46 17.16
CA PRO A 36 -14.60 -8.75 17.82
C PRO A 36 -15.12 -8.72 19.27
N GLU A 37 -15.18 -7.54 19.91
CA GLU A 37 -15.73 -7.37 21.25
C GLU A 37 -17.28 -7.44 21.27
N VAL A 38 -17.92 -7.25 20.12
CA VAL A 38 -19.38 -7.19 19.98
C VAL A 38 -19.93 -8.40 19.27
N SER A 39 -19.31 -8.86 18.18
CA SER A 39 -19.80 -9.96 17.36
C SER A 39 -18.64 -10.68 16.65
N ALA A 40 -18.79 -12.01 16.51
CA ALA A 40 -17.87 -12.80 15.67
C ALA A 40 -18.12 -12.63 14.17
N GLU A 41 -19.25 -12.03 13.78
CA GLU A 41 -19.61 -11.85 12.37
C GLU A 41 -19.44 -10.41 11.93
N ALA A 42 -18.89 -10.25 10.74
CA ALA A 42 -18.76 -8.94 10.10
C ALA A 42 -20.05 -8.60 9.32
N THR A 43 -20.48 -7.36 9.42
CA THR A 43 -21.68 -6.81 8.77
C THR A 43 -21.33 -5.79 7.71
N TRP A 44 -22.31 -5.35 6.95
CA TRP A 44 -22.21 -4.22 6.04
C TRP A 44 -23.04 -3.06 6.55
N GLU A 45 -22.49 -1.86 6.49
CA GLU A 45 -23.18 -0.64 6.87
C GLU A 45 -23.08 0.39 5.75
N ASP A 46 -24.20 1.06 5.46
CA ASP A 46 -24.32 2.04 4.39
C ASP A 46 -24.35 3.45 4.98
N PHE A 47 -23.48 4.32 4.48
CA PHE A 47 -23.38 5.73 4.86
C PHE A 47 -23.61 6.61 3.62
N GLN A 48 -24.54 7.54 3.70
CA GLN A 48 -24.78 8.53 2.64
C GLN A 48 -24.03 9.82 2.97
N LEU A 49 -23.27 10.32 2.01
CA LEU A 49 -22.47 11.53 2.12
C LEU A 49 -22.67 12.45 0.92
N GLU A 50 -22.66 13.75 1.18
CA GLU A 50 -22.43 14.74 0.15
C GLU A 50 -20.92 15.01 0.04
N ILE A 51 -20.35 14.79 -1.14
CA ILE A 51 -18.91 14.85 -1.38
C ILE A 51 -18.60 15.43 -2.76
N ASP A 52 -17.51 16.19 -2.87
CA ASP A 52 -16.98 16.61 -4.16
C ASP A 52 -16.41 15.38 -4.90
N PRO A 53 -16.77 15.13 -6.17
CA PRO A 53 -16.19 14.05 -6.96
C PRO A 53 -14.67 14.06 -7.05
N LYS A 54 -14.03 15.20 -6.82
CA LYS A 54 -12.57 15.35 -6.79
C LYS A 54 -11.94 14.95 -5.46
N GLU A 55 -12.73 14.79 -4.40
CA GLU A 55 -12.25 14.26 -3.13
C GLU A 55 -11.92 12.77 -3.25
N ARG A 56 -11.20 12.25 -2.28
CA ARG A 56 -10.72 10.86 -2.27
C ARG A 56 -11.63 10.00 -1.40
N VAL A 57 -11.57 8.69 -1.60
CA VAL A 57 -12.26 7.74 -0.70
C VAL A 57 -11.83 7.94 0.75
N LEU A 58 -10.55 8.28 1.01
CA LEU A 58 -10.07 8.57 2.36
C LEU A 58 -10.79 9.77 2.99
N ASP A 59 -11.08 10.80 2.21
CA ASP A 59 -11.77 12.00 2.70
C ASP A 59 -13.21 11.65 3.11
N GLY A 60 -13.90 10.81 2.31
CA GLY A 60 -15.20 10.26 2.66
C GLY A 60 -15.18 9.44 3.97
N LEU A 61 -14.17 8.58 4.15
CA LEU A 61 -14.00 7.82 5.40
C LEU A 61 -13.76 8.72 6.61
N HIS A 62 -13.05 9.85 6.43
CA HIS A 62 -12.88 10.84 7.49
C HIS A 62 -14.19 11.53 7.85
N LYS A 63 -14.99 11.96 6.85
CA LYS A 63 -16.32 12.55 7.08
C LYS A 63 -17.20 11.59 7.86
N ILE A 64 -17.26 10.31 7.46
CA ILE A 64 -18.02 9.30 8.21
C ILE A 64 -17.53 9.24 9.66
N LYS A 65 -16.21 9.09 9.86
CA LYS A 65 -15.64 8.93 11.20
C LYS A 65 -15.85 10.15 12.11
N TRP A 66 -15.77 11.35 11.58
CA TRP A 66 -15.85 12.56 12.39
C TRP A 66 -17.28 13.05 12.61
N ASP A 67 -18.14 12.90 11.61
CA ASP A 67 -19.44 13.55 11.60
C ASP A 67 -20.61 12.57 11.80
N VAL A 68 -20.40 11.26 11.53
CA VAL A 68 -21.48 10.26 11.54
C VAL A 68 -21.23 9.16 12.57
N ASP A 69 -20.10 8.45 12.48
CA ASP A 69 -19.76 7.31 13.35
C ASP A 69 -18.28 7.27 13.73
N GLY A 70 -17.97 7.78 14.91
CA GLY A 70 -16.62 7.80 15.48
C GLY A 70 -16.01 6.41 15.74
N THR A 71 -16.82 5.34 15.72
CA THR A 71 -16.35 3.96 15.97
C THR A 71 -15.66 3.35 14.75
N LEU A 72 -15.87 3.89 13.54
CA LEU A 72 -15.25 3.40 12.31
C LEU A 72 -13.73 3.42 12.44
N THR A 73 -13.10 2.25 12.19
CA THR A 73 -11.67 2.06 12.41
C THR A 73 -10.94 1.76 11.10
N PHE A 74 -9.94 2.59 10.77
CA PHE A 74 -9.04 2.42 9.64
C PHE A 74 -7.67 3.03 9.90
N ARG A 75 -6.65 2.61 9.14
CA ARG A 75 -5.30 3.18 9.21
C ARG A 75 -5.14 4.31 8.20
N ARG A 76 -4.47 5.35 8.60
CA ARG A 76 -4.02 6.42 7.71
C ARG A 76 -2.79 7.11 8.31
N SER A 77 -1.97 7.73 7.47
CA SER A 77 -0.84 8.54 7.89
C SER A 77 -0.62 9.71 6.92
N CYS A 78 0.17 9.52 5.84
CA CYS A 78 0.58 10.62 4.96
C CYS A 78 -0.55 11.22 4.10
N ALA A 79 -1.60 10.49 3.80
CA ALA A 79 -2.73 10.86 2.93
C ALA A 79 -2.35 11.27 1.49
N HIS A 80 -1.13 10.92 1.00
CA HIS A 80 -0.68 11.28 -0.35
C HIS A 80 0.04 10.13 -1.10
N GLY A 81 -0.20 8.88 -0.68
CA GLY A 81 0.21 7.68 -1.43
C GLY A 81 1.65 7.24 -1.24
N ILE A 82 2.31 7.62 -0.12
CA ILE A 82 3.71 7.27 0.16
C ILE A 82 3.84 6.26 1.30
N CYS A 83 3.03 6.33 2.35
CA CYS A 83 3.14 5.44 3.50
C CYS A 83 2.45 4.08 3.31
N GLY A 84 1.49 3.96 2.40
CA GLY A 84 0.75 2.72 2.14
C GLY A 84 -0.22 2.28 3.25
N SER A 85 -0.35 3.03 4.35
CA SER A 85 -1.12 2.60 5.52
C SER A 85 -2.63 2.46 5.29
N ASP A 86 -3.16 3.20 4.32
CA ASP A 86 -4.57 3.24 3.94
C ASP A 86 -4.92 2.31 2.77
N ALA A 87 -4.11 1.27 2.58
CA ALA A 87 -4.43 0.22 1.62
C ALA A 87 -5.66 -0.56 2.07
N MET A 88 -6.68 -0.59 1.22
CA MET A 88 -7.92 -1.30 1.45
C MET A 88 -8.54 -1.78 0.15
N ARG A 89 -9.55 -2.61 0.23
CA ARG A 89 -10.25 -3.11 -0.94
C ARG A 89 -11.43 -2.21 -1.25
N ILE A 90 -11.34 -1.47 -2.37
CA ILE A 90 -12.36 -0.51 -2.81
C ILE A 90 -12.97 -1.05 -4.11
N ASN A 91 -14.29 -1.24 -4.13
CA ASN A 91 -15.03 -1.82 -5.25
C ASN A 91 -14.36 -3.11 -5.79
N GLY A 92 -13.97 -3.98 -4.85
CA GLY A 92 -13.37 -5.28 -5.17
C GLY A 92 -11.90 -5.26 -5.60
N LYS A 93 -11.24 -4.10 -5.66
CA LYS A 93 -9.81 -3.96 -6.02
C LYS A 93 -9.01 -3.36 -4.86
N ASN A 94 -7.81 -3.89 -4.60
CA ASN A 94 -6.92 -3.30 -3.61
C ASN A 94 -6.33 -1.99 -4.14
N ARG A 95 -6.52 -0.92 -3.37
CA ARG A 95 -6.10 0.45 -3.71
C ARG A 95 -5.70 1.20 -2.46
N LEU A 96 -5.03 2.34 -2.62
CA LEU A 96 -4.86 3.31 -1.55
C LEU A 96 -6.06 4.25 -1.53
N ALA A 97 -6.74 4.37 -0.39
CA ALA A 97 -7.91 5.24 -0.25
C ALA A 97 -7.54 6.72 -0.50
N CYS A 98 -6.34 7.13 -0.13
CA CYS A 98 -5.82 8.50 -0.36
C CYS A 98 -5.44 8.79 -1.82
N LYS A 99 -5.45 7.79 -2.71
CA LYS A 99 -5.14 7.97 -4.15
C LYS A 99 -6.33 7.69 -5.04
N THR A 100 -7.43 7.19 -4.49
CA THR A 100 -8.64 6.84 -5.24
C THR A 100 -9.63 7.99 -5.16
N LEU A 101 -9.85 8.70 -6.27
CA LEU A 101 -10.83 9.77 -6.34
C LEU A 101 -12.24 9.19 -6.48
N ILE A 102 -13.23 9.89 -5.94
CA ILE A 102 -14.65 9.50 -6.05
C ILE A 102 -15.09 9.42 -7.52
N LYS A 103 -14.66 10.38 -8.36
CA LYS A 103 -14.97 10.40 -9.79
C LYS A 103 -14.37 9.23 -10.60
N ASP A 104 -13.27 8.62 -10.11
CA ASP A 104 -12.57 7.52 -10.82
C ASP A 104 -13.20 6.15 -10.52
N ILE A 105 -14.14 6.11 -9.59
CA ILE A 105 -14.94 4.93 -9.23
C ILE A 105 -16.41 5.29 -9.47
N ASN A 106 -17.19 4.40 -10.08
CA ASN A 106 -18.58 4.74 -10.41
C ASN A 106 -19.38 5.19 -9.17
N PRO A 107 -19.63 6.52 -8.98
CA PRO A 107 -20.29 7.05 -7.79
C PRO A 107 -21.80 6.83 -7.77
N GLU A 108 -22.41 6.38 -8.88
CA GLU A 108 -23.84 6.03 -8.98
C GLU A 108 -24.14 4.71 -8.25
N LYS A 109 -23.12 3.89 -8.02
CA LYS A 109 -23.24 2.63 -7.27
C LYS A 109 -22.62 2.79 -5.89
N PRO A 110 -23.09 2.04 -4.88
CA PRO A 110 -22.44 2.03 -3.57
C PRO A 110 -20.93 1.76 -3.68
N ILE A 111 -20.13 2.63 -3.08
CA ILE A 111 -18.69 2.48 -2.98
C ILE A 111 -18.41 1.46 -1.88
N THR A 112 -18.08 0.24 -2.25
CA THR A 112 -17.78 -0.80 -1.28
C THR A 112 -16.37 -0.66 -0.74
N VAL A 113 -16.21 -0.68 0.58
CA VAL A 113 -14.93 -0.60 1.26
C VAL A 113 -14.77 -1.76 2.23
N GLU A 114 -13.73 -2.55 2.03
CA GLU A 114 -13.42 -3.75 2.82
C GLU A 114 -11.96 -3.73 3.26
N PRO A 115 -11.59 -4.45 4.33
CA PRO A 115 -10.19 -4.70 4.64
C PRO A 115 -9.51 -5.50 3.50
N ILE A 116 -8.19 -5.38 3.36
CA ILE A 116 -7.42 -6.21 2.43
C ILE A 116 -7.54 -7.69 2.80
N LYS A 117 -7.54 -8.59 1.81
CA LYS A 117 -7.73 -10.03 2.00
C LYS A 117 -6.48 -10.77 2.42
N GLY A 118 -6.67 -11.94 3.04
CA GLY A 118 -5.60 -12.88 3.37
C GLY A 118 -4.87 -12.57 4.68
N LEU A 119 -5.31 -11.54 5.40
CA LEU A 119 -4.82 -11.18 6.74
C LEU A 119 -5.98 -11.15 7.72
N THR A 120 -5.72 -11.46 8.98
CA THR A 120 -6.72 -11.45 10.05
C THR A 120 -7.24 -10.03 10.27
N VAL A 121 -8.56 -9.86 10.23
CA VAL A 121 -9.18 -8.57 10.54
C VAL A 121 -9.20 -8.36 12.04
N LEU A 122 -8.64 -7.24 12.49
CA LEU A 122 -8.63 -6.85 13.91
C LEU A 122 -9.88 -6.06 14.27
N LYS A 123 -10.22 -5.03 13.47
CA LYS A 123 -11.43 -4.24 13.61
C LYS A 123 -11.72 -3.49 12.30
N ASP A 124 -12.94 -3.54 11.82
CA ASP A 124 -13.42 -2.89 10.59
C ASP A 124 -12.47 -3.07 9.40
N LEU A 125 -11.72 -2.03 9.02
CA LEU A 125 -10.78 -2.01 7.90
C LEU A 125 -9.32 -2.27 8.33
N VAL A 126 -9.09 -2.52 9.61
CA VAL A 126 -7.75 -2.78 10.16
C VAL A 126 -7.47 -4.27 10.23
N VAL A 127 -6.36 -4.68 9.63
CA VAL A 127 -5.89 -6.07 9.62
C VAL A 127 -4.58 -6.23 10.41
N ASP A 128 -4.30 -7.45 10.86
CA ASP A 128 -2.99 -7.80 11.40
C ASP A 128 -1.95 -7.88 10.28
N MET A 129 -0.96 -7.01 10.35
CA MET A 129 0.12 -6.92 9.35
C MET A 129 1.35 -7.76 9.74
N GLU A 130 1.37 -8.37 10.92
CA GLU A 130 2.57 -9.09 11.39
C GLU A 130 2.99 -10.24 10.46
N PRO A 131 2.10 -11.10 9.94
CA PRO A 131 2.51 -12.14 9.00
C PRO A 131 3.13 -11.58 7.70
N PHE A 132 2.65 -10.43 7.22
CA PHE A 132 3.22 -9.74 6.07
C PHE A 132 4.63 -9.21 6.36
N PHE A 133 4.83 -8.58 7.51
CA PHE A 133 6.14 -8.07 7.89
C PHE A 133 7.12 -9.18 8.27
N GLN A 134 6.63 -10.31 8.77
CA GLN A 134 7.48 -11.49 9.01
C GLN A 134 8.07 -12.00 7.69
N ALA A 135 7.22 -12.25 6.67
CA ALA A 135 7.68 -12.65 5.35
C ALA A 135 8.65 -11.62 4.71
N TYR A 136 8.45 -10.33 4.99
CA TYR A 136 9.38 -9.28 4.57
C TYR A 136 10.74 -9.39 5.27
N ARG A 137 10.77 -9.62 6.59
CA ARG A 137 12.03 -9.77 7.35
C ARG A 137 12.80 -11.03 6.94
N ASP A 138 12.09 -12.12 6.68
CA ASP A 138 12.67 -13.42 6.34
C ASP A 138 13.52 -13.38 5.07
N VAL A 139 13.24 -12.47 4.15
CA VAL A 139 14.03 -12.30 2.91
C VAL A 139 15.23 -11.36 3.05
N MET A 140 15.60 -10.98 4.27
CA MET A 140 16.77 -10.12 4.56
C MET A 140 16.75 -8.82 3.74
N PRO A 141 15.76 -7.92 3.95
CA PRO A 141 15.54 -6.74 3.11
C PRO A 141 16.48 -5.57 3.46
N PHE A 142 17.77 -5.82 3.51
CA PHE A 142 18.84 -4.87 3.81
C PHE A 142 20.12 -5.26 3.08
N LEU A 143 20.99 -4.29 2.80
CA LEU A 143 22.27 -4.54 2.14
C LEU A 143 23.18 -5.37 3.05
N VAL A 144 23.70 -6.48 2.54
CA VAL A 144 24.67 -7.34 3.22
C VAL A 144 26.01 -7.23 2.51
N THR A 145 27.06 -6.90 3.27
CA THR A 145 28.43 -6.81 2.78
C THR A 145 29.36 -7.51 3.73
N LYS A 146 30.47 -8.09 3.21
CA LYS A 146 31.49 -8.71 4.05
C LYS A 146 32.35 -7.64 4.72
N GLU A 147 32.68 -7.83 5.99
CA GLU A 147 33.52 -6.92 6.77
C GLU A 147 34.91 -6.68 6.12
N THR A 148 35.42 -7.70 5.41
CA THR A 148 36.72 -7.60 4.70
C THR A 148 36.71 -6.65 3.51
N ASN A 149 35.55 -6.18 3.09
CA ASN A 149 35.35 -5.34 1.89
C ASN A 149 34.82 -3.95 2.23
N GLU A 150 35.08 -3.44 3.44
CA GLU A 150 34.68 -2.08 3.77
C GLU A 150 35.50 -1.05 2.96
N PRO A 151 34.87 -0.34 2.01
CA PRO A 151 35.58 0.70 1.27
C PRO A 151 35.79 1.93 2.18
N THR A 152 36.88 2.66 1.95
CA THR A 152 37.14 3.93 2.63
C THR A 152 36.21 5.05 2.20
N ARG A 153 35.38 4.81 1.19
CA ARG A 153 34.36 5.72 0.61
C ARG A 153 33.07 4.94 0.37
N GLU A 154 32.10 5.59 -0.24
CA GLU A 154 30.85 4.93 -0.66
C GLU A 154 31.08 3.80 -1.67
N ARG A 155 30.18 2.81 -1.64
CA ARG A 155 30.18 1.69 -2.59
C ARG A 155 29.66 2.18 -3.93
N LEU A 156 30.53 2.26 -4.91
CA LEU A 156 30.18 2.71 -6.26
C LEU A 156 29.29 1.68 -6.96
N GLN A 157 28.37 2.18 -7.77
CA GLN A 157 27.49 1.38 -8.60
C GLN A 157 27.31 2.09 -9.95
N SER A 158 27.34 1.33 -11.04
CA SER A 158 27.06 1.87 -12.37
C SER A 158 25.57 2.23 -12.52
N ALA A 159 25.25 3.12 -13.45
CA ALA A 159 23.84 3.43 -13.78
C ALA A 159 23.12 2.20 -14.34
N GLU A 160 23.85 1.33 -15.06
CA GLU A 160 23.31 0.08 -15.62
C GLU A 160 22.95 -0.92 -14.52
N ASP A 161 23.87 -1.16 -13.56
CA ASP A 161 23.59 -2.02 -12.40
C ASP A 161 22.43 -1.48 -11.57
N ARG A 162 22.36 -0.17 -11.36
CA ARG A 162 21.27 0.48 -10.65
C ARG A 162 19.92 0.27 -11.35
N ALA A 163 19.86 0.40 -12.66
CA ALA A 163 18.66 0.20 -13.44
C ALA A 163 18.09 -1.22 -13.31
N ARG A 164 18.92 -2.19 -12.96
CA ARG A 164 18.56 -3.60 -12.80
C ARG A 164 17.47 -3.82 -11.75
N PHE A 165 17.47 -3.07 -10.65
CA PHE A 165 16.56 -3.23 -9.54
C PHE A 165 15.81 -1.94 -9.16
N ASP A 166 16.00 -0.84 -9.89
CA ASP A 166 15.44 0.47 -9.55
C ASP A 166 13.91 0.43 -9.39
N ASP A 167 13.22 -0.30 -10.27
CA ASP A 167 11.76 -0.44 -10.21
C ASP A 167 11.29 -0.99 -8.85
N THR A 168 11.97 -1.99 -8.31
CA THR A 168 11.57 -2.64 -7.05
C THR A 168 11.84 -1.77 -5.80
N THR A 169 12.70 -0.75 -5.92
CA THR A 169 12.95 0.21 -4.83
C THR A 169 11.75 1.10 -4.51
N LYS A 170 10.77 1.20 -5.41
CA LYS A 170 9.56 2.00 -5.23
C LYS A 170 8.57 1.39 -4.23
N CYS A 171 8.84 0.18 -3.72
CA CYS A 171 7.94 -0.52 -2.81
C CYS A 171 7.74 0.25 -1.50
N ILE A 172 6.47 0.50 -1.14
CA ILE A 172 6.04 1.21 0.08
C ILE A 172 5.44 0.28 1.14
N LEU A 173 5.58 -1.03 0.97
CA LEU A 173 5.11 -2.05 1.92
C LEU A 173 3.61 -1.95 2.27
N CYS A 174 2.78 -1.56 1.32
CA CYS A 174 1.33 -1.38 1.51
C CYS A 174 0.52 -2.69 1.51
N ALA A 175 1.13 -3.82 1.20
CA ALA A 175 0.52 -5.14 1.06
C ALA A 175 -0.54 -5.28 -0.05
N ALA A 176 -0.84 -4.26 -0.85
CA ALA A 176 -1.87 -4.34 -1.90
C ALA A 176 -1.63 -5.48 -2.90
N CYS A 177 -0.39 -5.71 -3.32
CA CYS A 177 0.00 -6.81 -4.22
C CYS A 177 -0.14 -8.18 -3.56
N THR A 178 0.34 -8.35 -2.33
CA THR A 178 0.25 -9.61 -1.57
C THR A 178 -1.21 -9.97 -1.32
N SER A 179 -1.99 -9.01 -0.88
CA SER A 179 -3.42 -9.15 -0.63
C SER A 179 -4.28 -9.29 -1.90
N SER A 180 -3.74 -9.04 -3.08
CA SER A 180 -4.41 -9.31 -4.37
C SER A 180 -4.10 -10.70 -4.93
N CYS A 181 -3.12 -11.40 -4.36
CA CYS A 181 -2.69 -12.70 -4.83
C CYS A 181 -3.63 -13.82 -4.36
N PRO A 182 -4.29 -14.56 -5.29
CA PRO A 182 -5.18 -15.65 -4.90
C PRO A 182 -4.45 -16.81 -4.20
N VAL A 183 -3.17 -17.02 -4.48
CA VAL A 183 -2.36 -18.03 -3.79
C VAL A 183 -2.18 -17.66 -2.32
N PHE A 184 -1.95 -16.40 -2.02
CA PHE A 184 -1.80 -15.91 -0.65
C PHE A 184 -3.08 -16.11 0.20
N TRP A 185 -4.27 -15.87 -0.40
CA TRP A 185 -5.53 -16.05 0.33
C TRP A 185 -5.86 -17.51 0.65
N ASN A 186 -5.46 -18.43 -0.25
CA ASN A 186 -5.85 -19.83 -0.17
C ASN A 186 -4.99 -20.62 0.81
N ASP A 187 -3.71 -20.27 0.94
CA ASP A 187 -2.74 -21.14 1.54
C ASP A 187 -2.13 -20.54 2.82
N GLY A 188 -2.01 -19.21 2.88
CA GLY A 188 -1.45 -18.51 4.04
C GLY A 188 0.06 -18.75 4.31
N GLN A 189 0.67 -19.72 3.60
CA GLN A 189 2.10 -20.08 3.78
C GLN A 189 3.01 -19.38 2.78
N TYR A 190 2.46 -18.90 1.67
CA TYR A 190 3.23 -18.23 0.63
C TYR A 190 3.82 -16.90 1.11
N PHE A 191 5.13 -16.68 0.95
CA PHE A 191 5.81 -15.42 1.29
C PHE A 191 5.12 -14.17 0.73
N GLY A 192 4.46 -14.32 -0.41
CA GLY A 192 3.74 -13.23 -1.07
C GLY A 192 4.61 -12.38 -2.00
N PRO A 193 3.95 -11.69 -2.94
CA PRO A 193 4.63 -10.90 -3.95
C PRO A 193 5.54 -9.80 -3.39
N ALA A 194 5.15 -9.12 -2.31
CA ALA A 194 5.93 -8.02 -1.75
C ALA A 194 7.27 -8.47 -1.16
N ALA A 195 7.31 -9.62 -0.48
CA ALA A 195 8.56 -10.17 0.05
C ALA A 195 9.53 -10.49 -1.10
N ILE A 196 9.03 -11.12 -2.17
CA ILE A 196 9.86 -11.47 -3.34
C ILE A 196 10.37 -10.20 -4.06
N VAL A 197 9.56 -9.15 -4.19
CA VAL A 197 9.98 -7.85 -4.74
C VAL A 197 11.10 -7.24 -3.90
N ASN A 198 11.01 -7.32 -2.58
CA ASN A 198 12.04 -6.79 -1.69
C ASN A 198 13.32 -7.65 -1.69
N ALA A 199 13.19 -8.97 -1.84
CA ALA A 199 14.35 -9.83 -2.09
C ALA A 199 15.02 -9.52 -3.43
N HIS A 200 14.24 -9.36 -4.51
CA HIS A 200 14.73 -8.99 -5.84
C HIS A 200 15.62 -7.75 -5.79
N ARG A 201 15.19 -6.73 -5.05
CA ARG A 201 15.95 -5.49 -4.89
C ARG A 201 17.40 -5.73 -4.47
N PHE A 202 17.65 -6.69 -3.57
CA PHE A 202 18.99 -6.98 -3.04
C PHE A 202 19.70 -8.10 -3.79
N ILE A 203 18.97 -9.09 -4.35
CA ILE A 203 19.56 -10.15 -5.18
C ILE A 203 20.25 -9.54 -6.40
N PHE A 204 19.67 -8.50 -7.00
CA PHE A 204 20.19 -7.86 -8.21
C PHE A 204 20.96 -6.57 -7.95
N ASP A 205 21.26 -6.25 -6.69
CA ASP A 205 22.13 -5.11 -6.33
C ASP A 205 23.59 -5.58 -6.39
N SER A 206 24.38 -5.04 -7.33
CA SER A 206 25.79 -5.39 -7.51
C SER A 206 26.68 -5.11 -6.28
N ARG A 207 26.18 -4.41 -5.28
CA ARG A 207 26.88 -4.11 -4.03
C ARG A 207 26.56 -5.11 -2.91
N ASP A 208 25.54 -5.95 -3.11
CA ASP A 208 25.10 -6.94 -2.11
C ASP A 208 25.82 -8.29 -2.29
N GLU A 209 26.21 -8.92 -1.21
CA GLU A 209 26.96 -10.18 -1.19
C GLU A 209 26.14 -11.36 -0.64
N ALA A 210 24.83 -11.19 -0.35
CA ALA A 210 23.95 -12.24 0.15
C ALA A 210 22.88 -12.67 -0.86
N GLY A 211 23.09 -12.41 -2.15
CA GLY A 211 22.12 -12.77 -3.20
C GLY A 211 21.81 -14.27 -3.22
N GLU A 212 22.83 -15.15 -3.10
CA GLU A 212 22.64 -16.60 -3.07
C GLU A 212 21.84 -17.05 -1.84
N GLN A 213 22.13 -16.51 -0.67
CA GLN A 213 21.38 -16.83 0.55
C GLN A 213 19.90 -16.48 0.43
N ARG A 214 19.56 -15.32 -0.17
CA ARG A 214 18.15 -14.96 -0.44
C ARG A 214 17.51 -15.87 -1.46
N LEU A 215 18.24 -16.29 -2.49
CA LEU A 215 17.74 -17.26 -3.46
C LEU A 215 17.43 -18.60 -2.80
N GLU A 216 18.26 -19.08 -1.86
CA GLU A 216 18.00 -20.29 -1.09
C GLU A 216 16.72 -20.17 -0.25
N ILE A 217 16.54 -19.07 0.47
CA ILE A 217 15.31 -18.77 1.23
C ILE A 217 14.08 -18.83 0.30
N LEU A 218 14.15 -18.20 -0.87
CA LEU A 218 13.05 -18.15 -1.82
C LEU A 218 12.84 -19.45 -2.61
N ASN A 219 13.81 -20.36 -2.59
CA ASN A 219 13.70 -21.68 -3.22
C ASN A 219 12.86 -22.66 -2.40
N ASP A 220 12.49 -22.30 -1.20
CA ASP A 220 11.61 -23.10 -0.35
C ASP A 220 10.26 -23.42 -1.04
N ARG A 221 9.59 -24.45 -0.55
CA ARG A 221 8.26 -24.88 -1.02
C ARG A 221 7.25 -23.74 -1.02
N ASP A 222 7.28 -22.88 0.00
CA ASP A 222 6.37 -21.76 0.22
C ASP A 222 6.90 -20.43 -0.34
N GLY A 223 8.05 -20.51 -1.02
CA GLY A 223 8.73 -19.41 -1.67
C GLY A 223 8.21 -19.08 -3.07
N VAL A 224 9.13 -18.70 -3.96
CA VAL A 224 8.80 -18.15 -5.28
C VAL A 224 8.02 -19.09 -6.19
N TRP A 225 8.15 -20.41 -5.99
CA TRP A 225 7.50 -21.43 -6.83
C TRP A 225 5.99 -21.53 -6.66
N ARG A 226 5.46 -20.99 -5.57
CA ARG A 226 4.00 -20.84 -5.35
C ARG A 226 3.35 -19.85 -6.33
N CYS A 227 4.11 -18.92 -6.88
CA CYS A 227 3.57 -17.92 -7.81
C CYS A 227 3.01 -18.59 -9.08
N ARG A 228 1.71 -18.36 -9.34
CA ARG A 228 0.97 -18.87 -10.52
C ARG A 228 0.85 -17.85 -11.65
N THR A 229 1.55 -16.73 -11.56
CA THR A 229 1.62 -15.72 -12.64
C THR A 229 0.24 -15.18 -13.05
N THR A 230 -0.59 -14.81 -12.05
CA THR A 230 -1.95 -14.30 -12.28
C THR A 230 -2.01 -12.80 -12.59
N PHE A 231 -0.88 -12.10 -12.48
CA PHE A 231 -0.70 -10.65 -12.67
C PHE A 231 -1.45 -9.72 -11.71
N ASN A 232 -2.37 -10.21 -10.88
CA ASN A 232 -3.13 -9.39 -9.93
C ASN A 232 -2.24 -8.51 -9.04
N CYS A 233 -1.03 -8.97 -8.72
CA CYS A 233 -0.07 -8.22 -7.91
C CYS A 233 0.50 -7.01 -8.64
N THR A 234 0.76 -7.12 -9.93
CA THR A 234 1.22 -6.01 -10.79
C THR A 234 0.11 -4.99 -10.94
N ASP A 235 -1.12 -5.44 -11.27
CA ASP A 235 -2.27 -4.56 -11.45
C ASP A 235 -2.65 -3.79 -10.18
N ALA A 236 -2.46 -4.40 -9.00
CA ALA A 236 -2.80 -3.79 -7.72
C ALA A 236 -1.71 -2.85 -7.18
N CYS A 237 -0.52 -2.81 -7.80
CA CYS A 237 0.59 -2.03 -7.24
C CYS A 237 0.36 -0.52 -7.42
N PRO A 238 0.16 0.26 -6.33
CA PRO A 238 -0.10 1.70 -6.44
C PRO A 238 1.15 2.51 -6.84
N ARG A 239 2.33 1.85 -6.89
CA ARG A 239 3.60 2.43 -7.29
C ARG A 239 4.02 2.05 -8.72
N GLY A 240 3.20 1.25 -9.41
CA GLY A 240 3.47 0.81 -10.78
C GLY A 240 4.67 -0.11 -10.91
N ILE A 241 4.99 -0.88 -9.86
CA ILE A 241 6.08 -1.86 -9.91
C ILE A 241 5.65 -3.05 -10.77
N GLU A 242 6.51 -3.48 -11.67
CA GLU A 242 6.36 -4.70 -12.47
C GLU A 242 6.57 -5.96 -11.61
N VAL A 243 5.69 -6.16 -10.61
CA VAL A 243 5.83 -7.18 -9.56
C VAL A 243 6.00 -8.58 -10.16
N THR A 244 5.18 -8.94 -11.15
CA THR A 244 5.27 -10.25 -11.81
C THR A 244 6.59 -10.44 -12.53
N LYS A 245 7.14 -9.39 -13.17
CA LYS A 245 8.46 -9.42 -13.81
C LYS A 245 9.55 -9.70 -12.78
N ALA A 246 9.57 -8.97 -11.66
CA ALA A 246 10.53 -9.22 -10.58
C ALA A 246 10.49 -10.67 -10.06
N ILE A 247 9.29 -11.24 -9.87
CA ILE A 247 9.13 -12.65 -9.48
C ILE A 247 9.72 -13.60 -10.54
N GLN A 248 9.47 -13.34 -11.83
CA GLN A 248 10.00 -14.20 -12.91
C GLN A 248 11.53 -14.09 -13.02
N GLU A 249 12.11 -12.93 -12.75
CA GLU A 249 13.57 -12.75 -12.72
C GLU A 249 14.20 -13.53 -11.58
N VAL A 250 13.61 -13.56 -10.39
CA VAL A 250 14.05 -14.41 -9.27
C VAL A 250 13.95 -15.89 -9.64
N LYS A 251 12.85 -16.35 -10.26
CA LYS A 251 12.73 -17.73 -10.75
C LYS A 251 13.83 -18.07 -11.75
N ARG A 252 14.12 -17.16 -12.69
CA ARG A 252 15.19 -17.34 -13.67
C ARG A 252 16.55 -17.46 -12.98
N ALA A 253 16.84 -16.59 -12.02
CA ALA A 253 18.07 -16.63 -11.24
C ALA A 253 18.28 -17.97 -10.54
N LEU A 254 17.21 -18.53 -9.94
CA LEU A 254 17.24 -19.86 -9.32
C LEU A 254 17.56 -20.99 -10.31
N ILE A 255 17.01 -20.92 -11.52
CA ILE A 255 17.25 -21.94 -12.56
C ILE A 255 18.65 -21.82 -13.17
N THR A 256 19.06 -20.58 -13.51
CA THR A 256 20.30 -20.35 -14.27
C THR A 256 21.52 -20.12 -13.38
N ARG A 257 21.31 -19.87 -12.09
CA ARG A 257 22.36 -19.44 -11.14
C ARG A 257 23.11 -18.17 -11.60
N ARG A 258 22.41 -17.30 -12.35
CA ARG A 258 22.92 -16.01 -12.84
C ARG A 258 21.98 -14.88 -12.40
N TYR A 259 22.54 -13.86 -11.79
CA TYR A 259 21.83 -12.68 -11.29
C TYR A 259 22.77 -11.45 -11.24
#